data_ca070c142c0b27035526789c1bac8bfd
#
_entry.id   ca070c142c0b27035526789c1bac8bfd
#
_cell.length_a   1.000
_cell.length_b   1.000
_cell.length_c   1.000
_cell.angle_alpha   90.00
_cell.angle_beta   90.00
_cell.angle_gamma   90.00
#
_symmetry.space_group_name_H-M   'P 1'
#
loop_
_entity.id
_entity.type
_entity.pdbx_description
1 polymer ?
#
loop_
_entity_poly.entity_id
_entity_poly.type
_entity_poly.pdbx_seq_one_letter_code
_entity_poly.pdbx_strand_id
1 'polypeptide(L)'
;MLDIDLRHFPSKLHKARSVALLGNGGNLAVAQHMASDITRHTGKFCYAPDSVHTTALGGDGDWKIAWMQYAEFADLVIGITCRNCSGISNALMEVQDKCDTLLICPQQHKSLDTLIIPAKTYHEFECTALWTIYRLMEHIGVELPDLPHLQ
;
A
#
# COMPACT_ATOMS: atom_id res chain seq x y z
N MET A 1 10.23 2.30 -19.03
CA MET A 1 10.08 1.92 -17.61
C MET A 1 10.16 3.22 -16.82
N LEU A 2 9.18 3.54 -16.00
CA LEU A 2 9.18 4.78 -15.21
C LEU A 2 10.30 4.68 -14.16
N ASP A 3 11.17 5.68 -14.14
CA ASP A 3 12.16 5.83 -13.07
C ASP A 3 11.45 6.46 -11.87
N ILE A 4 11.10 5.62 -10.87
CA ILE A 4 10.40 6.04 -9.66
C ILE A 4 11.43 6.17 -8.54
N ASP A 5 11.53 7.36 -7.98
CA ASP A 5 12.40 7.62 -6.84
C ASP A 5 11.86 6.94 -5.57
N LEU A 6 12.40 5.78 -5.24
CA LEU A 6 11.99 5.01 -4.07
C LEU A 6 12.50 5.60 -2.75
N ARG A 7 13.45 6.54 -2.76
CA ARG A 7 14.01 7.21 -1.58
C ARG A 7 14.36 6.23 -0.45
N HIS A 8 13.85 6.51 0.76
CA HIS A 8 14.03 5.69 1.97
C HIS A 8 12.91 4.66 2.18
N PHE A 9 11.94 4.55 1.28
CA PHE A 9 10.80 3.66 1.46
C PHE A 9 11.16 2.17 1.57
N PRO A 10 12.17 1.64 0.85
CA PRO A 10 12.61 0.28 1.07
C PRO A 10 13.01 -0.01 2.52
N SER A 11 13.63 0.96 3.21
CA SER A 11 14.02 0.79 4.62
C SER A 11 12.82 0.67 5.56
N LYS A 12 11.71 1.35 5.29
CA LYS A 12 10.46 1.19 6.05
C LYS A 12 9.91 -0.23 5.90
N LEU A 13 9.82 -0.71 4.66
CA LEU A 13 9.37 -2.09 4.41
C LEU A 13 10.32 -3.12 5.02
N HIS A 14 11.64 -2.88 4.96
CA HIS A 14 12.62 -3.80 5.55
C HIS A 14 12.45 -3.95 7.07
N LYS A 15 12.25 -2.84 7.79
CA LYS A 15 12.12 -2.82 9.26
C LYS A 15 10.80 -3.37 9.77
N ALA A 16 9.72 -3.22 9.02
CA ALA A 16 8.39 -3.63 9.43
C ALA A 16 8.30 -5.16 9.58
N ARG A 17 7.64 -5.63 10.63
CA ARG A 17 7.27 -7.05 10.83
C ARG A 17 5.85 -7.30 10.36
N SER A 18 5.00 -6.28 10.50
CA SER A 18 3.61 -6.30 10.05
C SER A 18 3.32 -5.11 9.14
N VAL A 19 2.58 -5.34 8.05
CA VAL A 19 2.25 -4.32 7.04
C VAL A 19 0.77 -4.36 6.74
N ALA A 20 0.07 -3.24 6.92
CA ALA A 20 -1.28 -3.07 6.42
C ALA A 20 -1.25 -2.34 5.07
N LEU A 21 -1.97 -2.86 4.09
CA LEU A 21 -2.12 -2.22 2.79
C LEU A 21 -3.57 -1.79 2.60
N LEU A 22 -3.78 -0.51 2.34
CA LEU A 22 -5.10 0.11 2.20
C LEU A 22 -5.31 0.64 0.79
N GLY A 23 -6.51 0.48 0.26
CA GLY A 23 -6.88 0.97 -1.06
C GLY A 23 -8.38 0.94 -1.28
N ASN A 24 -8.86 1.63 -2.31
CA ASN A 24 -10.26 1.63 -2.75
C ASN A 24 -10.37 1.12 -4.18
N GLY A 25 -11.42 0.38 -4.51
CA GLY A 25 -11.66 -0.12 -5.86
C GLY A 25 -10.50 -0.97 -6.38
N GLY A 26 -9.95 -0.63 -7.55
CA GLY A 26 -8.79 -1.31 -8.12
C GLY A 26 -7.54 -1.20 -7.26
N ASN A 27 -7.36 -0.09 -6.54
CA ASN A 27 -6.26 0.04 -5.57
C ASN A 27 -6.41 -0.94 -4.38
N LEU A 28 -7.64 -1.33 -4.00
CA LEU A 28 -7.84 -2.38 -3.01
C LEU A 28 -7.42 -3.75 -3.57
N ALA A 29 -7.70 -4.02 -4.84
CA ALA A 29 -7.22 -5.24 -5.48
C ALA A 29 -5.68 -5.30 -5.51
N VAL A 30 -5.01 -4.18 -5.80
CA VAL A 30 -3.54 -4.06 -5.69
C VAL A 30 -3.08 -4.32 -4.25
N ALA A 31 -3.74 -3.71 -3.25
CA ALA A 31 -3.40 -3.88 -1.84
C ALA A 31 -3.52 -5.35 -1.40
N GLN A 32 -4.62 -6.03 -1.75
CA GLN A 32 -4.86 -7.44 -1.43
C GLN A 32 -3.84 -8.37 -2.11
N HIS A 33 -3.55 -8.14 -3.39
CA HIS A 33 -2.54 -8.91 -4.11
C HIS A 33 -1.16 -8.76 -3.47
N MET A 34 -0.75 -7.54 -3.19
CA MET A 34 0.56 -7.26 -2.60
C MET A 34 0.69 -7.70 -1.16
N ALA A 35 -0.39 -7.68 -0.36
CA ALA A 35 -0.37 -8.25 0.99
C ALA A 35 -0.02 -9.76 0.94
N SER A 36 -0.59 -10.49 -0.01
CA SER A 36 -0.27 -11.90 -0.24
C SER A 36 1.20 -12.09 -0.65
N ASP A 37 1.66 -11.32 -1.64
CA ASP A 37 3.00 -11.49 -2.19
C ASP A 37 4.11 -11.05 -1.23
N ILE A 38 3.93 -9.94 -0.51
CA ILE A 38 4.88 -9.54 0.53
C ILE A 38 4.96 -10.61 1.61
N THR A 39 3.84 -11.15 2.09
CA THR A 39 3.85 -12.25 3.07
C THR A 39 4.60 -13.46 2.54
N ARG A 40 4.28 -13.88 1.32
CA ARG A 40 4.86 -15.08 0.69
C ARG A 40 6.38 -14.98 0.50
N HIS A 41 6.87 -13.83 0.08
CA HIS A 41 8.28 -13.66 -0.30
C HIS A 41 9.16 -13.11 0.83
N THR A 42 8.59 -12.51 1.87
CA THR A 42 9.37 -11.91 2.95
C THR A 42 9.13 -12.56 4.32
N GLY A 43 8.08 -13.35 4.45
CA GLY A 43 7.64 -13.90 5.75
C GLY A 43 7.03 -12.87 6.70
N LYS A 44 6.85 -11.62 6.27
CA LYS A 44 6.20 -10.57 7.07
C LYS A 44 4.70 -10.84 7.16
N PHE A 45 4.09 -10.44 8.27
CA PHE A 45 2.63 -10.48 8.39
C PHE A 45 2.01 -9.30 7.66
N CYS A 46 1.47 -9.55 6.46
CA CYS A 46 0.84 -8.50 5.66
C CYS A 46 -0.64 -8.81 5.45
N TYR A 47 -1.45 -7.76 5.47
CA TYR A 47 -2.89 -7.87 5.30
C TYR A 47 -3.48 -6.63 4.63
N ALA A 48 -4.60 -6.82 3.97
CA ALA A 48 -5.43 -5.76 3.40
C ALA A 48 -6.90 -6.05 3.74
N PRO A 49 -7.76 -5.03 3.83
CA PRO A 49 -9.17 -5.21 4.07
C PRO A 49 -9.83 -6.09 3.00
N ASP A 50 -10.77 -6.92 3.39
CA ASP A 50 -11.71 -7.52 2.43
C ASP A 50 -12.93 -6.60 2.19
N SER A 51 -13.65 -6.86 1.10
CA SER A 51 -14.77 -6.01 0.69
C SER A 51 -15.95 -6.10 1.66
N VAL A 52 -16.18 -7.25 2.28
CA VAL A 52 -17.29 -7.46 3.23
C VAL A 52 -17.05 -6.65 4.49
N HIS A 53 -15.85 -6.77 5.06
CA HIS A 53 -15.47 -6.03 6.26
C HIS A 53 -15.51 -4.51 6.03
N THR A 54 -14.94 -4.08 4.91
CA THR A 54 -14.87 -2.66 4.56
C THR A 54 -16.27 -2.05 4.37
N THR A 55 -17.17 -2.75 3.68
CA THR A 55 -18.54 -2.27 3.48
C THR A 55 -19.37 -2.31 4.75
N ALA A 56 -19.18 -3.29 5.61
CA ALA A 56 -19.87 -3.34 6.90
C ALA A 56 -19.45 -2.16 7.79
N LEU A 57 -18.16 -1.95 8.00
CA LEU A 57 -17.65 -0.85 8.83
C LEU A 57 -17.96 0.52 8.22
N GLY A 58 -17.83 0.68 6.91
CA GLY A 58 -18.14 1.93 6.22
C GLY A 58 -19.65 2.23 6.16
N GLY A 59 -20.50 1.20 6.11
CA GLY A 59 -21.95 1.35 6.14
C GLY A 59 -22.49 1.78 7.51
N ASP A 60 -21.84 1.36 8.58
CA ASP A 60 -22.23 1.67 9.96
C ASP A 60 -21.63 2.98 10.49
N GLY A 61 -20.72 3.60 9.76
CA GLY A 61 -20.04 4.81 10.22
C GLY A 61 -19.18 5.52 9.18
N ASP A 62 -18.11 6.14 9.65
CA ASP A 62 -17.14 6.83 8.81
C ASP A 62 -16.17 5.83 8.16
N TRP A 63 -16.03 5.92 6.83
CA TRP A 63 -15.07 5.12 6.07
C TRP A 63 -13.61 5.25 6.57
N LYS A 64 -13.25 6.38 7.16
CA LYS A 64 -11.96 6.54 7.81
C LYS A 64 -11.76 5.55 8.96
N ILE A 65 -12.79 5.32 9.76
CA ILE A 65 -12.74 4.38 10.90
C ILE A 65 -12.49 2.95 10.41
N ALA A 66 -13.12 2.57 9.30
CA ALA A 66 -12.90 1.26 8.69
C ALA A 66 -11.41 1.04 8.34
N TRP A 67 -10.77 2.05 7.73
CA TRP A 67 -9.34 1.97 7.41
C TRP A 67 -8.44 1.99 8.63
N MET A 68 -8.78 2.78 9.64
CA MET A 68 -8.00 2.88 10.89
C MET A 68 -7.93 1.56 11.64
N GLN A 69 -9.00 0.78 11.68
CA GLN A 69 -9.00 -0.52 12.36
C GLN A 69 -7.99 -1.51 11.76
N TYR A 70 -7.76 -1.44 10.45
CA TYR A 70 -6.71 -2.22 9.80
C TYR A 70 -5.29 -1.66 10.03
N ALA A 71 -5.17 -0.35 10.18
CA ALA A 71 -3.88 0.32 10.37
C ALA A 71 -3.31 0.17 11.78
N GLU A 72 -4.16 0.03 12.79
CA GLU A 72 -3.83 0.18 14.20
C GLU A 72 -2.80 -0.83 14.74
N PHE A 73 -2.69 -1.99 14.09
CA PHE A 73 -1.81 -3.11 14.52
C PHE A 73 -0.59 -3.30 13.62
N ALA A 74 -0.38 -2.43 12.65
CA ALA A 74 0.73 -2.54 11.72
C ALA A 74 1.95 -1.74 12.18
N ASP A 75 3.15 -2.26 11.90
CA ASP A 75 4.40 -1.50 12.03
C ASP A 75 4.54 -0.51 10.86
N LEU A 76 3.96 -0.85 9.68
CA LEU A 76 3.93 -0.02 8.49
C LEU A 76 2.54 -0.05 7.85
N VAL A 77 2.00 1.12 7.51
CA VAL A 77 0.75 1.24 6.74
C VAL A 77 1.06 1.83 5.37
N ILE A 78 0.74 1.08 4.32
CA ILE A 78 0.86 1.52 2.93
C ILE A 78 -0.53 1.87 2.41
N GLY A 79 -0.78 3.14 2.12
CA GLY A 79 -2.01 3.60 1.47
C GLY A 79 -1.81 3.79 -0.03
N ILE A 80 -2.72 3.27 -0.83
CA ILE A 80 -2.69 3.38 -2.30
C ILE A 80 -3.94 4.14 -2.74
N THR A 81 -3.77 5.35 -3.28
CA THR A 81 -4.89 6.18 -3.70
C THR A 81 -4.54 7.12 -4.84
N CYS A 82 -5.47 7.32 -5.76
CA CYS A 82 -5.35 8.31 -6.83
C CYS A 82 -5.68 9.75 -6.38
N ARG A 83 -6.07 9.96 -5.13
CA ARG A 83 -6.53 11.26 -4.61
C ARG A 83 -5.78 11.63 -3.34
N ASN A 84 -5.28 12.86 -3.27
CA ASN A 84 -4.61 13.38 -2.08
C ASN A 84 -5.53 13.51 -0.84
N CYS A 85 -6.81 13.76 -1.06
CA CYS A 85 -7.82 13.83 0.00
C CYS A 85 -8.76 12.64 -0.15
N SER A 86 -8.51 11.58 0.59
CA SER A 86 -9.31 10.36 0.58
C SER A 86 -9.43 9.80 1.99
N GLY A 87 -10.36 8.86 2.20
CA GLY A 87 -10.43 8.12 3.46
C GLY A 87 -9.12 7.41 3.79
N ILE A 88 -8.38 6.96 2.76
CA ILE A 88 -7.06 6.33 2.89
C ILE A 88 -6.03 7.31 3.46
N SER A 89 -5.84 8.48 2.84
CA SER A 89 -4.87 9.48 3.33
C SER A 89 -5.24 10.00 4.73
N ASN A 90 -6.52 10.18 5.00
CA ASN A 90 -7.00 10.57 6.32
C ASN A 90 -6.70 9.50 7.39
N ALA A 91 -6.87 8.23 7.09
CA ALA A 91 -6.52 7.14 8.00
C ALA A 91 -5.01 7.10 8.29
N LEU A 92 -4.16 7.31 7.26
CA LEU A 92 -2.72 7.37 7.46
C LEU A 92 -2.31 8.55 8.35
N MET A 93 -2.93 9.72 8.19
CA MET A 93 -2.66 10.89 9.06
C MET A 93 -2.98 10.63 10.53
N GLU A 94 -4.00 9.83 10.83
CA GLU A 94 -4.39 9.50 12.20
C GLU A 94 -3.43 8.50 12.87
N VAL A 95 -2.73 7.69 12.10
CA VAL A 95 -1.86 6.63 12.64
C VAL A 95 -0.36 6.94 12.51
N GLN A 96 0.03 7.97 11.78
CA GLN A 96 1.45 8.29 11.50
C GLN A 96 2.32 8.55 12.73
N ASP A 97 1.71 8.94 13.85
CA ASP A 97 2.42 9.11 15.13
C ASP A 97 2.63 7.79 15.89
N LYS A 98 1.99 6.71 15.45
CA LYS A 98 2.02 5.38 16.09
C LYS A 98 2.82 4.35 15.31
N CYS A 99 2.88 4.47 13.99
CA CYS A 99 3.56 3.55 13.11
C CYS A 99 4.13 4.27 11.88
N ASP A 100 5.03 3.61 11.16
CA ASP A 100 5.49 4.12 9.88
C ASP A 100 4.35 4.15 8.86
N THR A 101 4.31 5.20 8.03
CA THR A 101 3.32 5.33 6.96
C THR A 101 4.01 5.58 5.62
N LEU A 102 3.36 5.12 4.55
CA LEU A 102 3.72 5.38 3.17
C LEU A 102 2.45 5.60 2.36
N LEU A 103 2.33 6.75 1.74
CA LEU A 103 1.27 7.03 0.78
C LEU A 103 1.80 6.85 -0.65
N ILE A 104 1.18 6.00 -1.44
CA ILE A 104 1.42 5.87 -2.88
C ILE A 104 0.30 6.66 -3.58
N CYS A 105 0.68 7.75 -4.27
CA CYS A 105 -0.27 8.71 -4.83
C CYS A 105 0.34 9.41 -6.07
N PRO A 106 -0.47 9.91 -7.03
CA PRO A 106 0.05 10.68 -8.17
C PRO A 106 0.64 12.04 -7.81
N GLN A 107 0.35 12.56 -6.62
CA GLN A 107 0.77 13.89 -6.19
C GLN A 107 1.29 13.87 -4.76
N GLN A 108 2.24 14.77 -4.46
CA GLN A 108 2.76 14.93 -3.11
C GLN A 108 1.67 15.32 -2.11
N HIS A 109 1.58 14.58 -1.02
CA HIS A 109 0.75 14.96 0.13
C HIS A 109 1.51 15.90 1.06
N LYS A 110 0.82 16.87 1.67
CA LYS A 110 1.46 17.90 2.50
C LYS A 110 2.02 17.38 3.82
N SER A 111 1.39 16.34 4.38
CA SER A 111 1.65 15.86 5.74
C SER A 111 2.07 14.39 5.82
N LEU A 112 2.06 13.68 4.69
CA LEU A 112 2.40 12.26 4.63
C LEU A 112 3.65 12.04 3.80
N ASP A 113 4.42 11.06 4.20
CA ASP A 113 5.51 10.54 3.40
C ASP A 113 4.94 9.86 2.16
N THR A 114 5.22 10.45 0.98
CA THR A 114 4.54 10.13 -0.26
C THR A 114 5.51 9.62 -1.32
N LEU A 115 5.24 8.43 -1.83
CA LEU A 115 5.85 7.91 -3.04
C LEU A 115 4.99 8.33 -4.23
N ILE A 116 5.56 9.19 -5.06
CA ILE A 116 4.84 9.80 -6.17
C ILE A 116 4.91 8.89 -7.40
N ILE A 117 3.74 8.49 -7.89
CA ILE A 117 3.60 7.73 -9.13
C ILE A 117 2.84 8.60 -10.13
N PRO A 118 3.52 9.24 -11.08
CA PRO A 118 2.84 10.01 -12.12
C PRO A 118 2.01 9.07 -13.00
N ALA A 119 0.72 9.37 -13.14
CA ALA A 119 -0.19 8.61 -13.97
C ALA A 119 -1.27 9.52 -14.56
N LYS A 120 -1.74 9.20 -15.77
CA LYS A 120 -2.80 9.93 -16.47
C LYS A 120 -4.18 9.31 -16.29
N THR A 121 -4.22 8.01 -15.97
CA THR A 121 -5.46 7.24 -15.79
C THR A 121 -5.41 6.42 -14.51
N TYR A 122 -6.58 6.02 -14.01
CA TYR A 122 -6.67 5.10 -12.86
C TYR A 122 -5.95 3.78 -13.13
N HIS A 123 -6.14 3.21 -14.33
CA HIS A 123 -5.53 1.94 -14.71
C HIS A 123 -4.01 2.01 -14.80
N GLU A 124 -3.47 3.09 -15.35
CA GLU A 124 -2.03 3.33 -15.37
C GLU A 124 -1.47 3.43 -13.94
N PHE A 125 -2.18 4.14 -13.06
CA PHE A 125 -1.78 4.26 -11.66
C PHE A 125 -1.78 2.90 -10.95
N GLU A 126 -2.86 2.12 -11.08
CA GLU A 126 -3.00 0.81 -10.43
C GLU A 126 -1.89 -0.16 -10.87
N CYS A 127 -1.63 -0.26 -12.17
CA CYS A 127 -0.55 -1.10 -12.71
C CYS A 127 0.83 -0.63 -12.21
N THR A 128 1.06 0.68 -12.20
CA THR A 128 2.33 1.24 -11.75
C THR A 128 2.52 1.09 -10.23
N ALA A 129 1.46 1.23 -9.44
CA ALA A 129 1.49 1.01 -8.01
C ALA A 129 1.87 -0.44 -7.67
N LEU A 130 1.25 -1.41 -8.35
CA LEU A 130 1.58 -2.82 -8.23
C LEU A 130 3.07 -3.05 -8.52
N TRP A 131 3.55 -2.58 -9.66
CA TRP A 131 4.95 -2.73 -10.07
C TRP A 131 5.91 -2.04 -9.10
N THR A 132 5.55 -0.86 -8.57
CA THR A 132 6.38 -0.11 -7.63
C THR A 132 6.57 -0.86 -6.31
N ILE A 133 5.55 -1.55 -5.81
CA ILE A 133 5.67 -2.34 -4.59
C ILE A 133 6.61 -3.54 -4.83
N TYR A 134 6.57 -4.17 -6.00
CA TYR A 134 7.57 -5.18 -6.36
C TYR A 134 8.99 -4.62 -6.36
N ARG A 135 9.19 -3.40 -6.87
CA ARG A 135 10.50 -2.74 -6.81
C ARG A 135 10.96 -2.47 -5.36
N LEU A 136 10.03 -2.12 -4.45
CA LEU A 136 10.36 -1.99 -3.03
C LEU A 136 10.81 -3.33 -2.44
N MET A 137 10.18 -4.43 -2.81
CA MET A 137 10.55 -5.78 -2.38
C MET A 137 11.94 -6.18 -2.89
N GLU A 138 12.24 -5.95 -4.16
CA GLU A 138 13.57 -6.20 -4.74
C GLU A 138 14.67 -5.41 -4.02
N HIS A 139 14.42 -4.16 -3.66
CA HIS A 139 15.39 -3.32 -2.95
C HIS A 139 15.68 -3.79 -1.52
N ILE A 140 14.82 -4.60 -0.94
CA ILE A 140 15.08 -5.26 0.36
C ILE A 140 15.61 -6.69 0.22
N GLY A 141 16.00 -7.09 -0.99
CA GLY A 141 16.66 -8.36 -1.27
C GLY A 141 15.72 -9.51 -1.63
N VAL A 142 14.45 -9.22 -1.97
CA VAL A 142 13.53 -10.26 -2.46
C VAL A 142 13.87 -10.60 -3.91
N GLU A 143 14.16 -11.85 -4.18
CA GLU A 143 14.25 -12.39 -5.54
C GLU A 143 12.84 -12.80 -5.99
N LEU A 144 12.33 -12.11 -7.01
CA LEU A 144 11.04 -12.47 -7.60
C LEU A 144 11.24 -13.68 -8.52
N PRO A 145 10.39 -14.71 -8.42
CA PRO A 145 10.55 -15.90 -9.22
C PRO A 145 10.32 -15.62 -10.71
N ASP A 146 11.17 -16.18 -11.55
CA ASP A 146 10.95 -16.21 -12.97
C ASP A 146 9.66 -16.97 -13.32
N LEU A 147 9.04 -16.61 -14.44
CA LEU A 147 7.95 -17.42 -14.97
C LEU A 147 8.48 -18.83 -15.25
N PRO A 148 7.77 -19.88 -14.82
CA PRO A 148 8.15 -21.23 -15.21
C PRO A 148 8.18 -21.31 -16.73
N HIS A 149 9.27 -21.83 -17.27
CA HIS A 149 9.37 -22.07 -18.71
C HIS A 149 8.14 -22.89 -19.11
N LEU A 150 7.36 -22.34 -20.03
CA LEU A 150 6.30 -23.08 -20.69
C LEU A 150 6.99 -24.22 -21.47
N GLN A 151 6.93 -25.42 -20.90
CA GLN A 151 7.38 -26.64 -21.58
C GLN A 151 6.35 -27.06 -22.60
#